data_b8abc61de65dce93561110cf71e3ef8b
#
_entry.id   b8abc61de65dce93561110cf71e3ef8b
#
_cell.length_a   1.000
_cell.length_b   1.000
_cell.length_c   1.000
_cell.angle_alpha   90.00
_cell.angle_beta   90.00
_cell.angle_gamma   90.00
#
_symmetry.space_group_name_H-M   'P 1'
#
loop_
_entity.id
_entity.type
_entity.pdbx_description
1 polymer ?
#
loop_
_entity_poly.entity_id
_entity_poly.type
_entity_poly.pdbx_seq_one_letter_code
_entity_poly.pdbx_strand_id
1 'polypeptide(L)'
;VDNDTSLSCNANFKVKRMKQENLPLESTHAELSASSSHRWISCPASVSASRGLADKASEAALEGTAAHELAEECLRSEEQAKDYVGQSFNDHVVDDDMAGFVQVYIDYCRSVASSQTYIEAKLDYSIWADGGYGTADFISIAAGEAYVVDLKYGRMPVEANGSQLKCYALGVLNAYGFDAQIDTVHMVIVQPRLGQIDVHTMRHTELLTWGRDVLMPAAQAALGTNPSYNPGENQCRFCKAAPTCKPLAEHVLKNLSSDFDDLTVSPPDADKLTAADIAKVLPHINLIKAWCEKVAVKAQDLASEGYPIEGYKLVRSKTNRRWSNEQEALQLMQRLTNETVVSNKLISPTQAIKILGVESDELKKLILKPEGRPTLVPVSDRRAEINALEGFQVIEK
;
A
#
# COMPACT_ATOMS: atom_id res chain seq x y z
N VAL A 1 46.27 -36.84 4.37
CA VAL A 1 45.16 -37.33 3.58
C VAL A 1 44.10 -36.25 3.70
N ASP A 2 44.21 -35.31 2.74
CA ASP A 2 43.33 -34.14 2.62
C ASP A 2 42.02 -34.56 1.97
N ASN A 3 40.90 -34.13 2.54
CA ASN A 3 39.61 -34.11 1.84
C ASN A 3 39.06 -32.68 1.86
N ASP A 4 39.44 -31.96 0.82
CA ASP A 4 38.83 -30.72 0.41
C ASP A 4 37.64 -31.08 -0.48
N THR A 5 36.42 -30.84 0.00
CA THR A 5 35.20 -30.92 -0.81
C THR A 5 34.52 -29.58 -0.79
N SER A 6 35.08 -28.66 -1.59
CA SER A 6 34.37 -27.46 -2.02
C SER A 6 33.27 -27.86 -3.04
N LEU A 7 32.03 -27.92 -2.57
CA LEU A 7 30.84 -28.03 -3.41
C LEU A 7 30.56 -26.65 -4.03
N SER A 8 31.07 -26.42 -5.22
CA SER A 8 30.65 -25.31 -6.08
C SER A 8 29.25 -25.63 -6.65
N CYS A 9 28.24 -25.01 -6.10
CA CYS A 9 26.88 -25.10 -6.61
C CYS A 9 26.69 -24.03 -7.73
N ASN A 10 27.24 -24.33 -8.93
CA ASN A 10 26.89 -23.59 -10.15
C ASN A 10 25.69 -24.27 -10.81
N ALA A 11 24.48 -23.96 -10.33
CA ALA A 11 23.26 -24.30 -11.02
C ALA A 11 22.92 -23.17 -12.01
N ASN A 12 23.14 -23.40 -13.30
CA ASN A 12 22.65 -22.54 -14.37
C ASN A 12 21.13 -22.54 -14.39
N PHE A 13 20.51 -21.56 -13.75
CA PHE A 13 19.05 -21.36 -13.74
C PHE A 13 18.57 -20.89 -15.10
N LYS A 14 17.88 -21.74 -15.86
CA LYS A 14 17.13 -21.33 -17.06
C LYS A 14 15.78 -20.79 -16.65
N VAL A 15 15.64 -19.47 -16.57
CA VAL A 15 14.32 -18.79 -16.44
C VAL A 15 13.47 -19.15 -17.67
N LYS A 16 12.39 -19.89 -17.47
CA LYS A 16 11.42 -20.18 -18.53
C LYS A 16 10.45 -19.01 -18.68
N ARG A 17 10.47 -18.34 -19.82
CA ARG A 17 9.46 -17.34 -20.20
C ARG A 17 8.16 -18.08 -20.53
N MET A 18 7.07 -17.79 -19.79
CA MET A 18 5.74 -18.29 -20.13
C MET A 18 5.30 -17.78 -21.51
N LYS A 19 4.72 -18.65 -22.32
CA LYS A 19 3.94 -18.22 -23.50
C LYS A 19 2.66 -17.56 -22.98
N GLN A 20 2.54 -16.24 -23.21
CA GLN A 20 1.31 -15.48 -22.99
C GLN A 20 0.31 -15.86 -24.09
N GLU A 21 -0.52 -16.86 -23.83
CA GLU A 21 -1.64 -17.18 -24.72
C GLU A 21 -2.95 -17.00 -23.95
N ASN A 22 -3.76 -16.02 -24.41
CA ASN A 22 -5.20 -15.87 -24.20
C ASN A 22 -5.75 -15.32 -22.87
N LEU A 23 -5.16 -14.28 -22.27
CA LEU A 23 -5.90 -13.47 -21.30
C LEU A 23 -6.28 -12.10 -21.92
N PRO A 24 -7.47 -11.54 -21.59
CA PRO A 24 -7.91 -10.27 -22.18
C PRO A 24 -6.90 -9.15 -21.93
N LEU A 25 -6.53 -8.45 -22.99
CA LEU A 25 -5.48 -7.41 -23.00
C LEU A 25 -5.92 -6.05 -22.39
N GLU A 26 -7.17 -5.91 -21.91
CA GLU A 26 -7.77 -4.59 -21.66
C GLU A 26 -7.94 -4.16 -20.18
N SER A 27 -7.61 -5.00 -19.18
CA SER A 27 -7.60 -4.54 -17.78
C SER A 27 -6.30 -4.94 -17.09
N THR A 28 -5.61 -3.98 -16.49
CA THR A 28 -4.38 -4.22 -15.70
C THR A 28 -4.64 -5.06 -14.46
N HIS A 29 -5.89 -5.12 -13.97
CA HIS A 29 -6.30 -5.90 -12.79
C HIS A 29 -7.60 -6.64 -13.02
N ALA A 30 -7.65 -7.90 -12.53
CA ALA A 30 -8.89 -8.67 -12.47
C ALA A 30 -9.91 -8.00 -11.51
N GLU A 31 -11.19 -8.07 -11.84
CA GLU A 31 -12.26 -7.60 -10.96
C GLU A 31 -12.24 -8.34 -9.61
N LEU A 32 -12.02 -9.67 -9.67
CA LEU A 32 -11.75 -10.52 -8.51
C LEU A 32 -10.24 -10.77 -8.37
N SER A 33 -9.44 -9.70 -8.19
CA SER A 33 -7.99 -9.83 -8.06
C SER A 33 -7.56 -10.55 -6.78
N ALA A 34 -6.46 -11.29 -6.82
CA ALA A 34 -5.90 -12.00 -5.66
C ALA A 34 -5.53 -11.04 -4.53
N SER A 35 -4.90 -9.91 -4.84
CA SER A 35 -4.49 -8.90 -3.84
C SER A 35 -5.66 -8.28 -3.08
N SER A 36 -6.86 -8.24 -3.68
CA SER A 36 -8.08 -7.74 -3.03
C SER A 36 -9.00 -8.84 -2.49
N SER A 37 -8.59 -10.11 -2.59
CA SER A 37 -9.44 -11.28 -2.25
C SER A 37 -9.97 -11.24 -0.81
N HIS A 38 -9.15 -10.85 0.15
CA HIS A 38 -9.58 -10.68 1.54
C HIS A 38 -10.78 -9.74 1.68
N ARG A 39 -10.87 -8.70 0.84
CA ARG A 39 -11.95 -7.72 0.83
C ARG A 39 -13.22 -8.29 0.20
N TRP A 40 -13.15 -8.80 -1.04
CA TRP A 40 -14.36 -9.24 -1.73
C TRP A 40 -14.90 -10.57 -1.20
N ILE A 41 -14.07 -11.43 -0.62
CA ILE A 41 -14.53 -12.60 0.14
C ILE A 41 -15.34 -12.17 1.36
N SER A 42 -14.88 -11.16 2.10
CA SER A 42 -15.55 -10.69 3.32
C SER A 42 -16.71 -9.74 3.04
N CYS A 43 -16.65 -8.92 1.99
CA CYS A 43 -17.67 -7.95 1.59
C CYS A 43 -17.90 -8.05 0.07
N PRO A 44 -18.76 -8.97 -0.38
CA PRO A 44 -19.05 -9.20 -1.80
C PRO A 44 -19.39 -7.93 -2.58
N ALA A 45 -20.19 -7.04 -2.01
CA ALA A 45 -20.58 -5.76 -2.62
C ALA A 45 -19.39 -4.81 -2.86
N SER A 46 -18.23 -5.04 -2.24
CA SER A 46 -17.04 -4.20 -2.45
C SER A 46 -16.56 -4.20 -3.90
N VAL A 47 -16.83 -5.26 -4.66
CA VAL A 47 -16.50 -5.38 -6.09
C VAL A 47 -17.29 -4.35 -6.89
N SER A 48 -18.62 -4.47 -6.89
CA SER A 48 -19.50 -3.57 -7.63
C SER A 48 -19.41 -2.12 -7.13
N ALA A 49 -19.28 -1.91 -5.83
CA ALA A 49 -19.14 -0.59 -5.23
C ALA A 49 -17.83 0.13 -5.61
N SER A 50 -16.77 -0.62 -5.93
CA SER A 50 -15.47 -0.05 -6.35
C SER A 50 -15.34 0.12 -7.86
N ARG A 51 -16.30 -0.38 -8.65
CA ARG A 51 -16.25 -0.34 -10.11
C ARG A 51 -16.25 1.12 -10.61
N GLY A 52 -15.31 1.44 -11.50
CA GLY A 52 -15.17 2.80 -12.06
C GLY A 52 -14.53 3.83 -11.12
N LEU A 53 -14.17 3.45 -9.88
CA LEU A 53 -13.44 4.34 -8.98
C LEU A 53 -11.94 4.26 -9.27
N ALA A 54 -11.32 5.43 -9.46
CA ALA A 54 -9.89 5.55 -9.70
C ALA A 54 -9.07 4.99 -8.52
N ASP A 55 -7.94 4.38 -8.84
CA ASP A 55 -6.93 3.99 -7.85
C ASP A 55 -5.99 5.17 -7.61
N LYS A 56 -5.99 5.69 -6.39
CA LYS A 56 -5.01 6.69 -5.97
C LYS A 56 -3.94 5.98 -5.15
N ALA A 57 -2.82 5.65 -5.81
CA ALA A 57 -1.69 5.07 -5.13
C ALA A 57 -1.16 6.05 -4.08
N SER A 58 -0.92 5.58 -2.86
CA SER A 58 -0.20 6.34 -1.85
C SER A 58 1.30 6.31 -2.16
N GLU A 59 2.05 7.26 -1.62
CA GLU A 59 3.53 7.28 -1.75
C GLU A 59 4.15 5.94 -1.28
N ALA A 60 3.65 5.37 -0.18
CA ALA A 60 4.08 4.06 0.29
C ALA A 60 3.73 2.89 -0.68
N ALA A 61 2.65 3.01 -1.47
CA ALA A 61 2.33 2.03 -2.50
C ALA A 61 3.27 2.17 -3.71
N LEU A 62 3.62 3.39 -4.09
CA LEU A 62 4.60 3.66 -5.16
C LEU A 62 6.00 3.18 -4.78
N GLU A 63 6.44 3.45 -3.55
CA GLU A 63 7.68 2.91 -2.98
C GLU A 63 7.67 1.36 -3.00
N GLY A 64 6.54 0.76 -2.65
CA GLY A 64 6.36 -0.69 -2.72
C GLY A 64 6.51 -1.22 -4.15
N THR A 65 5.91 -0.56 -5.14
CA THR A 65 6.05 -0.92 -6.56
C THR A 65 7.51 -0.86 -7.01
N ALA A 66 8.26 0.19 -6.63
CA ALA A 66 9.68 0.31 -6.92
C ALA A 66 10.50 -0.85 -6.33
N ALA A 67 10.17 -1.27 -5.10
CA ALA A 67 10.83 -2.41 -4.46
C ALA A 67 10.57 -3.74 -5.19
N HIS A 68 9.35 -3.95 -5.71
CA HIS A 68 9.02 -5.14 -6.54
C HIS A 68 9.76 -5.11 -7.88
N GLU A 69 9.80 -3.96 -8.58
CA GLU A 69 10.54 -3.81 -9.84
C GLU A 69 12.04 -4.07 -9.64
N LEU A 70 12.65 -3.54 -8.56
CA LEU A 70 14.04 -3.83 -8.22
C LEU A 70 14.26 -5.31 -7.94
N ALA A 71 13.35 -5.96 -7.19
CA ALA A 71 13.44 -7.38 -6.88
C ALA A 71 13.33 -8.24 -8.14
N GLU A 72 12.40 -7.93 -9.03
CA GLU A 72 12.25 -8.58 -10.34
C GLU A 72 13.54 -8.50 -11.16
N GLU A 73 14.10 -7.28 -11.30
CA GLU A 73 15.33 -7.06 -12.06
C GLU A 73 16.49 -7.87 -11.51
N CYS A 74 16.72 -7.82 -10.18
CA CYS A 74 17.79 -8.58 -9.53
C CYS A 74 17.63 -10.11 -9.67
N LEU A 75 16.38 -10.61 -9.62
CA LEU A 75 16.13 -12.04 -9.79
C LEU A 75 16.34 -12.50 -11.24
N ARG A 76 16.10 -11.62 -12.23
CA ARG A 76 16.29 -11.91 -13.67
C ARG A 76 17.73 -11.74 -14.12
N SER A 77 18.45 -10.74 -13.61
CA SER A 77 19.84 -10.45 -13.94
C SER A 77 20.86 -11.25 -13.14
N GLU A 78 20.42 -11.90 -12.04
CA GLU A 78 21.26 -12.56 -11.05
C GLU A 78 22.17 -11.59 -10.25
N GLU A 79 21.96 -10.27 -10.38
CA GLU A 79 22.70 -9.21 -9.68
C GLU A 79 22.20 -9.00 -8.25
N GLN A 80 22.93 -8.20 -7.47
CA GLN A 80 22.59 -7.85 -6.09
C GLN A 80 21.84 -6.51 -6.06
N ALA A 81 20.90 -6.32 -5.15
CA ALA A 81 20.15 -5.07 -5.04
C ALA A 81 21.04 -3.84 -4.81
N LYS A 82 22.18 -3.99 -4.13
CA LYS A 82 23.19 -2.93 -3.91
C LYS A 82 23.80 -2.37 -5.22
N ASP A 83 23.82 -3.17 -6.29
CA ASP A 83 24.40 -2.77 -7.58
C ASP A 83 23.51 -1.75 -8.32
N TYR A 84 22.29 -1.56 -7.81
CA TYR A 84 21.29 -0.61 -8.31
C TYR A 84 21.13 0.66 -7.45
N VAL A 85 21.93 0.82 -6.38
CA VAL A 85 21.89 2.04 -5.55
C VAL A 85 22.18 3.27 -6.40
N GLY A 86 21.30 4.28 -6.29
CA GLY A 86 21.32 5.50 -7.09
C GLY A 86 20.54 5.42 -8.40
N GLN A 87 20.09 4.24 -8.85
CA GLN A 87 19.17 4.09 -9.97
C GLN A 87 17.72 4.31 -9.53
N SER A 88 16.82 4.56 -10.50
CA SER A 88 15.41 4.81 -10.21
C SER A 88 14.53 3.69 -10.75
N PHE A 89 13.60 3.22 -9.92
CA PHE A 89 12.51 2.33 -10.26
C PHE A 89 11.19 3.01 -9.88
N ASN A 90 10.22 3.02 -10.77
CA ASN A 90 8.92 3.66 -10.55
C ASN A 90 9.04 5.06 -9.91
N ASP A 91 9.95 5.90 -10.45
CA ASP A 91 10.27 7.26 -9.96
C ASP A 91 10.87 7.34 -8.53
N HIS A 92 11.20 6.20 -7.91
CA HIS A 92 11.91 6.14 -6.63
C HIS A 92 13.38 5.78 -6.85
N VAL A 93 14.26 6.56 -6.22
CA VAL A 93 15.70 6.28 -6.23
C VAL A 93 15.98 5.20 -5.19
N VAL A 94 16.67 4.14 -5.62
CA VAL A 94 17.12 3.07 -4.72
C VAL A 94 18.20 3.63 -3.80
N ASP A 95 17.92 3.63 -2.50
CA ASP A 95 18.90 3.93 -1.45
C ASP A 95 19.44 2.64 -0.81
N ASP A 96 20.41 2.79 0.09
CA ASP A 96 21.03 1.66 0.78
C ASP A 96 20.02 0.86 1.61
N ASP A 97 19.01 1.52 2.21
CA ASP A 97 17.97 0.88 3.00
C ASP A 97 17.07 0.01 2.11
N MET A 98 16.59 0.55 0.98
CA MET A 98 15.79 -0.20 0.02
C MET A 98 16.56 -1.40 -0.52
N ALA A 99 17.81 -1.18 -0.95
CA ALA A 99 18.66 -2.25 -1.45
C ALA A 99 18.86 -3.36 -0.40
N GLY A 100 19.11 -2.98 0.85
CA GLY A 100 19.29 -3.94 1.96
C GLY A 100 18.02 -4.76 2.23
N PHE A 101 16.84 -4.11 2.26
CA PHE A 101 15.57 -4.80 2.47
C PHE A 101 15.20 -5.72 1.30
N VAL A 102 15.33 -5.25 0.07
CA VAL A 102 15.00 -6.06 -1.12
C VAL A 102 15.95 -7.25 -1.24
N GLN A 103 17.22 -7.09 -0.84
CA GLN A 103 18.18 -8.20 -0.84
C GLN A 103 17.74 -9.39 0.02
N VAL A 104 17.11 -9.14 1.18
CA VAL A 104 16.57 -10.22 2.04
C VAL A 104 15.54 -11.07 1.29
N TYR A 105 14.67 -10.45 0.51
CA TYR A 105 13.69 -11.14 -0.33
C TYR A 105 14.38 -11.96 -1.44
N ILE A 106 15.34 -11.34 -2.14
CA ILE A 106 16.11 -11.99 -3.22
C ILE A 106 16.83 -13.23 -2.68
N ASP A 107 17.49 -13.12 -1.52
CA ASP A 107 18.22 -14.22 -0.91
C ASP A 107 17.29 -15.37 -0.55
N TYR A 108 16.10 -15.07 -0.01
CA TYR A 108 15.09 -16.08 0.25
C TYR A 108 14.64 -16.78 -1.04
N CYS A 109 14.28 -16.03 -2.08
CA CYS A 109 13.88 -16.59 -3.36
C CYS A 109 14.96 -17.49 -3.97
N ARG A 110 16.22 -17.06 -3.92
CA ARG A 110 17.36 -17.86 -4.38
C ARG A 110 17.57 -19.13 -3.57
N SER A 111 17.30 -19.10 -2.27
CA SER A 111 17.44 -20.27 -1.40
C SER A 111 16.44 -21.39 -1.71
N VAL A 112 15.27 -21.04 -2.25
CA VAL A 112 14.20 -21.99 -2.62
C VAL A 112 14.09 -22.19 -4.13
N ALA A 113 14.95 -21.56 -4.93
CA ALA A 113 14.94 -21.63 -6.38
C ALA A 113 15.22 -23.06 -6.89
N SER A 114 14.60 -23.41 -8.01
CA SER A 114 14.74 -24.69 -8.69
C SER A 114 14.89 -24.53 -10.20
N SER A 115 14.99 -25.63 -10.94
CA SER A 115 14.99 -25.60 -12.41
C SER A 115 13.67 -25.11 -13.01
N GLN A 116 12.58 -25.10 -12.23
CA GLN A 116 11.27 -24.57 -12.60
C GLN A 116 10.93 -23.35 -11.72
N THR A 117 11.61 -22.26 -12.00
CA THR A 117 11.41 -20.96 -11.32
C THR A 117 10.76 -19.98 -12.27
N TYR A 118 9.78 -19.24 -11.76
CA TYR A 118 9.03 -18.21 -12.51
C TYR A 118 9.01 -16.92 -11.68
N ILE A 119 9.24 -15.79 -12.35
CA ILE A 119 9.28 -14.45 -11.75
C ILE A 119 8.18 -13.63 -12.41
N GLU A 120 7.39 -12.89 -11.62
CA GLU A 120 6.25 -12.10 -12.07
C GLU A 120 5.32 -12.93 -12.97
N ALA A 121 4.91 -14.09 -12.43
CA ALA A 121 4.12 -15.05 -13.18
C ALA A 121 2.62 -14.75 -13.08
N LYS A 122 2.00 -14.54 -14.25
CA LYS A 122 0.54 -14.39 -14.31
C LYS A 122 -0.14 -15.75 -14.11
N LEU A 123 -1.02 -15.82 -13.13
CA LEU A 123 -1.71 -17.02 -12.68
C LEU A 123 -3.22 -16.86 -12.84
N ASP A 124 -3.83 -17.85 -13.48
CA ASP A 124 -5.26 -17.96 -13.68
C ASP A 124 -5.88 -18.89 -12.63
N TYR A 125 -6.81 -18.40 -11.85
CA TYR A 125 -7.65 -19.16 -10.92
C TYR A 125 -9.15 -18.99 -11.22
N SER A 126 -9.49 -18.66 -12.46
CA SER A 126 -10.87 -18.42 -12.92
C SER A 126 -11.80 -19.62 -12.76
N ILE A 127 -11.27 -20.83 -12.66
CA ILE A 127 -12.02 -22.05 -12.34
C ILE A 127 -12.81 -21.90 -11.01
N TRP A 128 -12.24 -21.17 -10.05
CA TRP A 128 -12.86 -20.92 -8.73
C TRP A 128 -13.47 -19.52 -8.61
N ALA A 129 -12.96 -18.54 -9.36
CA ALA A 129 -13.43 -17.18 -9.34
C ALA A 129 -13.45 -16.63 -10.76
N ASP A 130 -14.62 -16.56 -11.37
CA ASP A 130 -14.78 -16.17 -12.78
C ASP A 130 -14.04 -14.87 -13.11
N GLY A 131 -13.21 -14.89 -14.16
CA GLY A 131 -12.32 -13.79 -14.52
C GLY A 131 -11.21 -13.50 -13.49
N GLY A 132 -10.99 -14.37 -12.50
CA GLY A 132 -9.96 -14.22 -11.46
C GLY A 132 -8.57 -14.58 -11.97
N TYR A 133 -7.65 -13.62 -11.89
CA TYR A 133 -6.22 -13.80 -12.16
C TYR A 133 -5.40 -12.86 -11.29
N GLY A 134 -4.11 -13.13 -11.22
CA GLY A 134 -3.14 -12.25 -10.55
C GLY A 134 -1.71 -12.59 -10.95
N THR A 135 -0.77 -11.77 -10.53
CA THR A 135 0.66 -11.97 -10.77
C THR A 135 1.32 -12.33 -9.45
N ALA A 136 2.03 -13.46 -9.40
CA ALA A 136 2.83 -13.86 -8.25
C ALA A 136 4.28 -13.43 -8.48
N ASP A 137 4.90 -12.81 -7.48
CA ASP A 137 6.24 -12.25 -7.59
C ASP A 137 7.29 -13.34 -7.90
N PHE A 138 7.19 -14.47 -7.18
CA PHE A 138 8.14 -15.58 -7.38
C PHE A 138 7.48 -16.93 -7.12
N ILE A 139 7.76 -17.90 -8.01
CA ILE A 139 7.32 -19.29 -7.89
C ILE A 139 8.51 -20.20 -8.13
N SER A 140 8.64 -21.24 -7.31
CA SER A 140 9.59 -22.34 -7.53
C SER A 140 8.87 -23.68 -7.36
N ILE A 141 9.10 -24.62 -8.28
CA ILE A 141 8.45 -25.95 -8.29
C ILE A 141 9.53 -27.01 -8.40
N ALA A 142 9.58 -27.93 -7.44
CA ALA A 142 10.50 -29.06 -7.45
C ALA A 142 9.96 -30.23 -6.61
N ALA A 143 10.17 -31.44 -7.06
CA ALA A 143 9.94 -32.68 -6.29
C ALA A 143 8.53 -32.79 -5.65
N GLY A 144 7.50 -32.29 -6.31
CA GLY A 144 6.13 -32.32 -5.79
C GLY A 144 5.79 -31.18 -4.81
N GLU A 145 6.71 -30.24 -4.60
CA GLU A 145 6.51 -29.06 -3.79
C GLU A 145 6.52 -27.79 -4.65
N ALA A 146 5.67 -26.81 -4.30
CA ALA A 146 5.64 -25.49 -4.92
C ALA A 146 5.81 -24.42 -3.84
N TYR A 147 6.68 -23.45 -4.09
CA TYR A 147 6.86 -22.25 -3.29
C TYR A 147 6.23 -21.08 -4.04
N VAL A 148 5.34 -20.34 -3.37
CA VAL A 148 4.74 -19.09 -3.85
C VAL A 148 5.19 -18.01 -2.88
N VAL A 149 6.11 -17.16 -3.30
CA VAL A 149 6.77 -16.17 -2.46
C VAL A 149 6.34 -14.78 -2.89
N ASP A 150 5.89 -13.96 -1.95
CA ASP A 150 5.36 -12.62 -2.20
C ASP A 150 6.11 -11.61 -1.31
N LEU A 151 6.61 -10.55 -1.92
CA LEU A 151 7.27 -9.44 -1.23
C LEU A 151 6.23 -8.50 -0.66
N LYS A 152 6.32 -8.19 0.61
CA LYS A 152 5.53 -7.13 1.24
C LYS A 152 6.46 -6.05 1.79
N TYR A 153 6.64 -4.97 1.03
CA TYR A 153 7.55 -3.88 1.40
C TYR A 153 6.97 -2.95 2.47
N GLY A 154 5.64 -3.00 2.72
CA GLY A 154 4.96 -2.21 3.74
C GLY A 154 5.31 -2.63 5.17
N ARG A 155 4.97 -1.75 6.14
CA ARG A 155 5.19 -1.98 7.59
C ARG A 155 3.97 -2.54 8.32
N MET A 156 2.90 -2.86 7.63
CA MET A 156 1.73 -3.50 8.23
C MET A 156 1.88 -5.02 8.11
N PRO A 157 1.80 -5.78 9.21
CA PRO A 157 1.95 -7.23 9.17
C PRO A 157 0.96 -7.88 8.21
N VAL A 158 1.45 -8.82 7.40
CA VAL A 158 0.66 -9.65 6.48
C VAL A 158 0.99 -11.10 6.75
N GLU A 159 -0.05 -11.94 6.81
CA GLU A 159 0.09 -13.37 7.08
C GLU A 159 0.12 -14.19 5.78
N ALA A 160 0.98 -15.18 5.71
CA ALA A 160 1.08 -16.11 4.57
C ALA A 160 -0.18 -16.96 4.37
N ASN A 161 -0.96 -17.19 5.44
CA ASN A 161 -2.26 -17.88 5.39
C ASN A 161 -3.39 -17.03 4.75
N GLY A 162 -3.05 -15.88 4.17
CA GLY A 162 -4.00 -14.97 3.53
C GLY A 162 -4.62 -15.53 2.24
N SER A 163 -5.80 -15.00 1.89
CA SER A 163 -6.50 -15.40 0.65
C SER A 163 -5.74 -15.03 -0.63
N GLN A 164 -4.89 -14.02 -0.61
CA GLN A 164 -4.06 -13.63 -1.75
C GLN A 164 -3.16 -14.78 -2.19
N LEU A 165 -2.35 -15.29 -1.28
CA LEU A 165 -1.42 -16.38 -1.59
C LEU A 165 -2.15 -17.69 -1.90
N LYS A 166 -3.31 -17.95 -1.28
CA LYS A 166 -4.15 -19.09 -1.64
C LYS A 166 -4.69 -19.00 -3.07
N CYS A 167 -5.08 -17.81 -3.53
CA CYS A 167 -5.47 -17.59 -4.94
C CYS A 167 -4.29 -17.85 -5.87
N TYR A 168 -3.10 -17.35 -5.55
CA TYR A 168 -1.89 -17.64 -6.33
C TYR A 168 -1.56 -19.14 -6.33
N ALA A 169 -1.63 -19.79 -5.18
CA ALA A 169 -1.39 -21.22 -5.03
C ALA A 169 -2.39 -22.06 -5.87
N LEU A 170 -3.68 -21.70 -5.90
CA LEU A 170 -4.66 -22.30 -6.81
C LEU A 170 -4.28 -22.08 -8.27
N GLY A 171 -3.83 -20.88 -8.63
CA GLY A 171 -3.35 -20.61 -10.00
C GLY A 171 -2.11 -21.44 -10.37
N VAL A 172 -1.19 -21.69 -9.43
CA VAL A 172 -0.05 -22.60 -9.61
C VAL A 172 -0.53 -24.03 -9.84
N LEU A 173 -1.49 -24.53 -9.05
CA LEU A 173 -2.06 -25.85 -9.25
C LEU A 173 -2.78 -25.95 -10.59
N ASN A 174 -3.50 -24.92 -11.01
CA ASN A 174 -4.16 -24.88 -12.31
C ASN A 174 -3.17 -24.94 -13.49
N ALA A 175 -2.07 -24.18 -13.38
CA ALA A 175 -1.08 -24.07 -14.45
C ALA A 175 -0.10 -25.25 -14.52
N TYR A 176 0.30 -25.81 -13.38
CA TYR A 176 1.44 -26.73 -13.28
C TYR A 176 1.13 -28.01 -12.48
N GLY A 177 0.01 -28.05 -11.75
CA GLY A 177 -0.26 -29.11 -10.77
C GLY A 177 -0.28 -30.51 -11.36
N PHE A 178 -0.80 -30.68 -12.58
CA PHE A 178 -0.87 -31.96 -13.27
C PHE A 178 0.53 -32.43 -13.71
N ASP A 179 1.28 -31.57 -14.41
CA ASP A 179 2.58 -31.93 -14.99
C ASP A 179 3.67 -32.09 -13.92
N ALA A 180 3.64 -31.24 -12.89
CA ALA A 180 4.62 -31.23 -11.82
C ALA A 180 4.26 -32.14 -10.63
N GLN A 181 3.07 -32.75 -10.64
CA GLN A 181 2.55 -33.60 -9.55
C GLN A 181 2.68 -32.94 -8.17
N ILE A 182 2.27 -31.65 -8.08
CA ILE A 182 2.39 -30.86 -6.85
C ILE A 182 1.50 -31.45 -5.76
N ASP A 183 2.10 -31.90 -4.66
CA ASP A 183 1.41 -32.41 -3.47
C ASP A 183 1.27 -31.32 -2.40
N THR A 184 2.30 -30.49 -2.25
CA THR A 184 2.40 -29.49 -1.18
C THR A 184 2.71 -28.11 -1.75
N VAL A 185 2.05 -27.07 -1.24
CA VAL A 185 2.31 -25.66 -1.59
C VAL A 185 2.72 -24.91 -0.35
N HIS A 186 3.87 -24.25 -0.42
CA HIS A 186 4.42 -23.33 0.57
C HIS A 186 4.10 -21.90 0.14
N MET A 187 3.25 -21.24 0.87
CA MET A 187 2.90 -19.84 0.70
C MET A 187 3.78 -19.03 1.64
N VAL A 188 4.50 -18.05 1.09
CA VAL A 188 5.53 -17.31 1.84
C VAL A 188 5.34 -15.82 1.66
N ILE A 189 5.29 -15.10 2.77
CA ILE A 189 5.37 -13.64 2.83
C ILE A 189 6.75 -13.26 3.35
N VAL A 190 7.51 -12.49 2.57
CA VAL A 190 8.75 -11.87 3.02
C VAL A 190 8.49 -10.39 3.28
N GLN A 191 8.59 -9.96 4.55
CA GLN A 191 8.43 -8.57 4.99
C GLN A 191 9.74 -8.03 5.58
N PRO A 192 10.70 -7.62 4.76
CA PRO A 192 12.05 -7.31 5.23
C PRO A 192 12.05 -6.10 6.17
N ARG A 193 11.20 -5.09 5.97
CA ARG A 193 11.10 -3.91 6.86
C ARG A 193 10.58 -4.23 8.28
N LEU A 194 10.02 -5.42 8.48
CA LEU A 194 9.63 -5.97 9.79
C LEU A 194 10.60 -7.06 10.27
N GLY A 195 11.60 -7.43 9.46
CA GLY A 195 12.49 -8.55 9.75
C GLY A 195 11.74 -9.88 9.82
N GLN A 196 10.65 -10.04 9.08
CA GLN A 196 9.75 -11.18 9.19
C GLN A 196 9.68 -11.96 7.88
N ILE A 197 9.73 -13.29 7.99
CA ILE A 197 9.37 -14.24 6.93
C ILE A 197 8.33 -15.16 7.53
N ASP A 198 7.11 -15.13 6.96
CA ASP A 198 5.99 -15.97 7.39
C ASP A 198 5.73 -17.04 6.34
N VAL A 199 5.55 -18.29 6.77
CA VAL A 199 5.36 -19.44 5.89
C VAL A 199 4.13 -20.21 6.31
N HIS A 200 3.21 -20.42 5.37
CA HIS A 200 2.06 -21.27 5.55
C HIS A 200 2.06 -22.39 4.52
N THR A 201 1.96 -23.63 4.97
CA THR A 201 2.02 -24.81 4.10
C THR A 201 0.67 -25.49 4.05
N MET A 202 0.21 -25.83 2.84
CA MET A 202 -1.02 -26.59 2.62
C MET A 202 -0.78 -27.74 1.62
N ARG A 203 -1.49 -28.84 1.81
CA ARG A 203 -1.60 -29.85 0.77
C ARG A 203 -2.50 -29.36 -0.37
N HIS A 204 -2.22 -29.81 -1.58
CA HIS A 204 -3.05 -29.47 -2.73
C HIS A 204 -4.54 -29.79 -2.50
N THR A 205 -4.86 -30.92 -1.84
CA THR A 205 -6.25 -31.31 -1.54
C THR A 205 -6.97 -30.35 -0.60
N GLU A 206 -6.26 -29.80 0.41
CA GLU A 206 -6.80 -28.80 1.32
C GLU A 206 -7.03 -27.47 0.60
N LEU A 207 -6.07 -27.08 -0.27
CA LEU A 207 -6.16 -25.88 -1.06
C LEU A 207 -7.32 -25.94 -2.07
N LEU A 208 -7.50 -27.07 -2.77
CA LEU A 208 -8.64 -27.30 -3.66
C LEU A 208 -9.98 -27.28 -2.91
N THR A 209 -9.99 -27.82 -1.68
CA THR A 209 -11.18 -27.76 -0.81
C THR A 209 -11.50 -26.31 -0.44
N TRP A 210 -10.51 -25.51 -0.07
CA TRP A 210 -10.68 -24.08 0.20
C TRP A 210 -11.19 -23.34 -1.05
N GLY A 211 -10.63 -23.64 -2.22
CA GLY A 211 -11.08 -23.08 -3.51
C GLY A 211 -12.56 -23.34 -3.77
N ARG A 212 -13.00 -24.57 -3.57
CA ARG A 212 -14.38 -25.00 -3.79
C ARG A 212 -15.34 -24.45 -2.71
N ASP A 213 -14.97 -24.53 -1.44
CA ASP A 213 -15.90 -24.30 -0.31
C ASP A 213 -15.90 -22.85 0.16
N VAL A 214 -14.84 -22.07 -0.12
CA VAL A 214 -14.70 -20.67 0.32
C VAL A 214 -14.62 -19.72 -0.86
N LEU A 215 -13.67 -19.92 -1.79
CA LEU A 215 -13.39 -18.95 -2.85
C LEU A 215 -14.53 -18.90 -3.88
N MET A 216 -14.98 -20.05 -4.35
CA MET A 216 -16.02 -20.14 -5.39
C MET A 216 -17.37 -19.55 -4.94
N PRO A 217 -17.91 -19.87 -3.74
CA PRO A 217 -19.13 -19.23 -3.25
C PRO A 217 -18.98 -17.72 -3.05
N ALA A 218 -17.82 -17.27 -2.55
CA ALA A 218 -17.55 -15.85 -2.37
C ALA A 218 -17.47 -15.09 -3.70
N ALA A 219 -16.84 -15.67 -4.73
CA ALA A 219 -16.78 -15.12 -6.08
C ALA A 219 -18.18 -15.03 -6.70
N GLN A 220 -18.99 -16.07 -6.58
CA GLN A 220 -20.39 -16.07 -7.03
C GLN A 220 -21.22 -14.99 -6.32
N ALA A 221 -21.03 -14.82 -5.01
CA ALA A 221 -21.70 -13.76 -4.24
C ALA A 221 -21.24 -12.36 -4.68
N ALA A 222 -19.97 -12.19 -4.98
CA ALA A 222 -19.39 -10.90 -5.40
C ALA A 222 -19.84 -10.46 -6.81
N LEU A 223 -20.01 -11.41 -7.73
CA LEU A 223 -20.48 -11.18 -9.09
C LEU A 223 -22.01 -11.25 -9.23
N GLY A 224 -22.71 -11.62 -8.18
CA GLY A 224 -24.17 -11.71 -8.17
C GLY A 224 -24.87 -10.36 -8.38
N THR A 225 -26.17 -10.43 -8.68
CA THR A 225 -26.98 -9.23 -8.97
C THR A 225 -27.27 -8.36 -7.74
N ASN A 226 -27.16 -8.91 -6.54
CA ASN A 226 -27.42 -8.19 -5.30
C ASN A 226 -26.41 -8.61 -4.21
N PRO A 227 -25.12 -8.24 -4.36
CA PRO A 227 -24.08 -8.64 -3.43
C PRO A 227 -24.27 -7.97 -2.06
N SER A 228 -24.01 -8.73 -0.99
CA SER A 228 -24.15 -8.24 0.38
C SER A 228 -23.00 -7.32 0.80
N TYR A 229 -23.33 -6.27 1.54
CA TYR A 229 -22.36 -5.44 2.24
C TYR A 229 -22.06 -6.06 3.61
N ASN A 230 -20.78 -6.08 3.96
CA ASN A 230 -20.32 -6.50 5.28
C ASN A 230 -19.21 -5.55 5.75
N PRO A 231 -19.55 -4.38 6.31
CA PRO A 231 -18.58 -3.43 6.81
C PRO A 231 -17.73 -4.01 7.95
N GLY A 232 -16.42 -3.71 7.95
CA GLY A 232 -15.49 -4.12 8.98
C GLY A 232 -14.10 -3.55 8.76
N GLU A 233 -13.22 -3.63 9.75
CA GLU A 233 -11.91 -2.97 9.72
C GLU A 233 -11.06 -3.44 8.53
N ASN A 234 -10.89 -4.75 8.37
CA ASN A 234 -9.99 -5.31 7.37
C ASN A 234 -10.46 -5.05 5.93
N GLN A 235 -11.73 -5.34 5.62
CA GLN A 235 -12.28 -5.22 4.28
C GLN A 235 -12.56 -3.77 3.87
N CYS A 236 -12.79 -2.84 4.81
CA CYS A 236 -13.02 -1.43 4.50
C CYS A 236 -11.75 -0.59 4.44
N ARG A 237 -10.65 -1.06 5.04
CA ARG A 237 -9.39 -0.30 5.16
C ARG A 237 -8.86 0.19 3.81
N PHE A 238 -8.83 -0.67 2.80
CA PHE A 238 -8.36 -0.36 1.45
C PHE A 238 -9.49 -0.38 0.41
N CYS A 239 -10.75 -0.29 0.84
CA CYS A 239 -11.88 -0.22 -0.05
C CYS A 239 -11.97 1.18 -0.68
N LYS A 240 -11.97 1.24 -2.02
CA LYS A 240 -12.09 2.51 -2.77
C LYS A 240 -13.43 3.18 -2.52
N ALA A 241 -14.49 2.40 -2.32
CA ALA A 241 -15.84 2.91 -2.06
C ALA A 241 -16.05 3.39 -0.61
N ALA A 242 -15.12 3.13 0.33
CA ALA A 242 -15.31 3.43 1.74
C ALA A 242 -15.76 4.89 2.05
N PRO A 243 -15.24 5.94 1.37
CA PRO A 243 -15.65 7.32 1.64
C PRO A 243 -17.14 7.60 1.40
N THR A 244 -17.75 6.86 0.46
CA THR A 244 -19.14 7.07 0.00
C THR A 244 -20.03 5.86 0.29
N CYS A 245 -19.53 4.88 1.03
CA CYS A 245 -20.24 3.64 1.34
C CYS A 245 -21.28 3.88 2.44
N LYS A 246 -22.58 3.93 2.05
CA LYS A 246 -23.67 4.13 2.99
C LYS A 246 -23.75 3.03 4.07
N PRO A 247 -23.67 1.70 3.75
CA PRO A 247 -23.65 0.67 4.77
C PRO A 247 -22.48 0.79 5.77
N LEU A 248 -21.30 1.26 5.33
CA LEU A 248 -20.18 1.53 6.26
C LEU A 248 -20.50 2.70 7.18
N ALA A 249 -21.05 3.79 6.63
CA ALA A 249 -21.48 4.95 7.43
C ALA A 249 -22.53 4.56 8.48
N GLU A 250 -23.54 3.80 8.08
CA GLU A 250 -24.57 3.29 8.97
C GLU A 250 -23.99 2.38 10.06
N HIS A 251 -23.05 1.49 9.69
CA HIS A 251 -22.37 0.61 10.65
C HIS A 251 -21.54 1.41 11.68
N VAL A 252 -20.78 2.41 11.23
CA VAL A 252 -20.01 3.30 12.12
C VAL A 252 -20.93 4.07 13.07
N LEU A 253 -21.98 4.69 12.52
CA LEU A 253 -22.95 5.46 13.32
C LEU A 253 -23.72 4.58 14.31
N LYS A 254 -24.14 3.38 13.90
CA LYS A 254 -24.81 2.44 14.78
C LYS A 254 -23.93 2.01 15.94
N ASN A 255 -22.65 1.71 15.69
CA ASN A 255 -21.72 1.33 16.75
C ASN A 255 -21.39 2.49 17.69
N LEU A 256 -21.44 3.74 17.18
CA LEU A 256 -21.33 4.93 18.02
C LEU A 256 -22.61 5.18 18.86
N SER A 257 -23.81 4.91 18.29
CA SER A 257 -25.08 5.18 18.96
C SER A 257 -25.55 4.07 19.91
N SER A 258 -25.12 2.81 19.69
CA SER A 258 -25.57 1.69 20.54
C SER A 258 -25.02 1.75 21.97
N ASP A 259 -23.95 2.50 22.17
CA ASP A 259 -23.27 2.61 23.47
C ASP A 259 -23.54 3.95 24.20
N PHE A 260 -24.32 4.86 23.58
CA PHE A 260 -24.62 6.18 24.12
C PHE A 260 -26.10 6.48 23.95
N ASP A 261 -26.81 6.64 25.06
CA ASP A 261 -28.28 6.83 25.09
C ASP A 261 -28.76 8.14 24.44
N ASP A 262 -27.86 9.08 24.13
CA ASP A 262 -28.21 10.35 23.48
C ASP A 262 -27.06 10.94 22.67
N LEU A 263 -27.06 10.75 21.34
CA LEU A 263 -26.14 11.39 20.40
C LEU A 263 -26.55 12.82 20.03
N THR A 264 -27.18 13.53 20.91
CA THR A 264 -27.40 14.96 20.74
C THR A 264 -26.11 15.73 21.02
N VAL A 265 -25.30 15.89 19.94
CA VAL A 265 -24.35 17.01 19.72
C VAL A 265 -22.99 16.97 20.44
N SER A 266 -22.74 16.15 21.43
CA SER A 266 -21.40 16.03 22.04
C SER A 266 -21.06 14.58 22.36
N PRO A 267 -19.90 14.08 21.96
CA PRO A 267 -19.44 12.77 22.45
C PRO A 267 -19.36 12.82 23.96
N PRO A 268 -19.73 11.74 24.66
CA PRO A 268 -19.61 11.69 26.12
C PRO A 268 -18.18 11.95 26.54
N ASP A 269 -18.05 12.62 27.67
CA ASP A 269 -16.75 12.88 28.28
C ASP A 269 -16.02 11.54 28.51
N ALA A 270 -14.89 11.35 27.86
CA ALA A 270 -14.13 10.11 27.94
C ALA A 270 -13.76 9.73 29.39
N ASP A 271 -13.62 10.72 30.26
CA ASP A 271 -13.31 10.53 31.67
C ASP A 271 -14.49 9.94 32.48
N LYS A 272 -15.70 9.92 31.90
CA LYS A 272 -16.92 9.37 32.52
C LYS A 272 -17.25 7.94 32.04
N LEU A 273 -16.51 7.44 31.03
CA LEU A 273 -16.72 6.09 30.53
C LEU A 273 -16.22 5.04 31.52
N THR A 274 -17.03 4.01 31.77
CA THR A 274 -16.56 2.87 32.54
C THR A 274 -15.59 2.00 31.72
N ALA A 275 -14.79 1.17 32.38
CA ALA A 275 -13.92 0.22 31.69
C ALA A 275 -14.69 -0.71 30.72
N ALA A 276 -15.95 -1.06 31.08
CA ALA A 276 -16.82 -1.86 30.24
C ALA A 276 -17.25 -1.11 28.94
N ASP A 277 -17.54 0.18 29.04
CA ASP A 277 -17.90 1.02 27.88
C ASP A 277 -16.69 1.21 26.97
N ILE A 278 -15.52 1.47 27.56
CA ILE A 278 -14.26 1.56 26.81
C ILE A 278 -13.98 0.24 26.06
N ALA A 279 -14.16 -0.91 26.70
CA ALA A 279 -13.94 -2.22 26.07
C ALA A 279 -14.87 -2.47 24.86
N LYS A 280 -16.08 -1.91 24.84
CA LYS A 280 -16.99 -2.00 23.69
C LYS A 280 -16.55 -1.11 22.52
N VAL A 281 -16.06 0.09 22.79
CA VAL A 281 -15.67 1.09 21.76
C VAL A 281 -14.31 0.76 21.14
N LEU A 282 -13.35 0.25 21.91
CA LEU A 282 -11.99 -0.01 21.47
C LEU A 282 -11.89 -0.81 20.14
N PRO A 283 -12.65 -1.90 19.92
CA PRO A 283 -12.58 -2.66 18.68
C PRO A 283 -12.98 -1.87 17.42
N HIS A 284 -13.75 -0.79 17.58
CA HIS A 284 -14.28 0.00 16.47
C HIS A 284 -13.49 1.28 16.16
N ILE A 285 -12.61 1.71 17.06
CA ILE A 285 -11.91 3.00 16.94
C ILE A 285 -11.13 3.12 15.63
N ASN A 286 -10.40 2.06 15.23
CA ASN A 286 -9.58 2.10 14.03
C ASN A 286 -10.45 2.23 12.77
N LEU A 287 -11.57 1.54 12.70
CA LEU A 287 -12.50 1.63 11.59
C LEU A 287 -13.11 3.05 11.50
N ILE A 288 -13.52 3.61 12.62
CA ILE A 288 -14.11 4.96 12.71
C ILE A 288 -13.09 6.00 12.24
N LYS A 289 -11.87 5.99 12.78
CA LYS A 289 -10.79 6.89 12.38
C LYS A 289 -10.50 6.80 10.88
N ALA A 290 -10.30 5.58 10.38
CA ALA A 290 -10.01 5.37 8.96
C ALA A 290 -11.15 5.84 8.05
N TRP A 291 -12.40 5.69 8.46
CA TRP A 291 -13.55 6.19 7.71
C TRP A 291 -13.60 7.73 7.74
N CYS A 292 -13.43 8.35 8.92
CA CYS A 292 -13.40 9.81 9.05
C CYS A 292 -12.30 10.45 8.17
N GLU A 293 -11.09 9.87 8.17
CA GLU A 293 -9.98 10.33 7.32
C GLU A 293 -10.34 10.25 5.83
N LYS A 294 -10.93 9.13 5.39
CA LYS A 294 -11.36 8.96 3.99
C LYS A 294 -12.44 9.94 3.56
N VAL A 295 -13.40 10.22 4.44
CA VAL A 295 -14.44 11.23 4.18
C VAL A 295 -13.81 12.62 4.05
N ALA A 296 -12.86 12.98 4.92
CA ALA A 296 -12.15 14.25 4.86
C ALA A 296 -11.35 14.40 3.56
N VAL A 297 -10.61 13.34 3.16
CA VAL A 297 -9.87 13.32 1.89
C VAL A 297 -10.83 13.46 0.70
N LYS A 298 -11.95 12.72 0.68
CA LYS A 298 -12.93 12.83 -0.42
C LYS A 298 -13.57 14.22 -0.50
N ALA A 299 -13.87 14.85 0.63
CA ALA A 299 -14.37 16.22 0.68
C ALA A 299 -13.34 17.21 0.11
N GLN A 300 -12.06 17.07 0.47
CA GLN A 300 -10.95 17.85 -0.07
C GLN A 300 -10.82 17.68 -1.59
N ASP A 301 -10.90 16.45 -2.09
CA ASP A 301 -10.85 16.14 -3.53
C ASP A 301 -11.99 16.80 -4.30
N LEU A 302 -13.24 16.60 -3.84
CA LEU A 302 -14.42 17.20 -4.46
C LEU A 302 -14.32 18.74 -4.50
N ALA A 303 -13.90 19.36 -3.41
CA ALA A 303 -13.71 20.81 -3.37
C ALA A 303 -12.61 21.27 -4.35
N SER A 304 -11.52 20.49 -4.49
CA SER A 304 -10.43 20.77 -5.44
C SER A 304 -10.86 20.58 -6.91
N GLU A 305 -11.84 19.72 -7.17
CA GLU A 305 -12.48 19.51 -8.46
C GLU A 305 -13.56 20.58 -8.77
N GLY A 306 -13.81 21.53 -7.84
CA GLY A 306 -14.76 22.63 -7.99
C GLY A 306 -16.18 22.34 -7.48
N TYR A 307 -16.40 21.18 -6.84
CA TYR A 307 -17.70 20.90 -6.21
C TYR A 307 -17.79 21.59 -4.85
N PRO A 308 -18.83 22.42 -4.61
CA PRO A 308 -18.99 23.10 -3.33
C PRO A 308 -19.32 22.11 -2.20
N ILE A 309 -18.65 22.24 -1.08
CA ILE A 309 -18.99 21.53 0.16
C ILE A 309 -19.61 22.56 1.10
N GLU A 310 -20.89 22.41 1.40
CA GLU A 310 -21.64 23.36 2.21
C GLU A 310 -20.97 23.56 3.58
N GLY A 311 -20.77 24.81 3.99
CA GLY A 311 -20.11 25.18 5.23
C GLY A 311 -18.57 25.16 5.20
N TYR A 312 -17.95 24.79 4.07
CA TYR A 312 -16.48 24.68 3.91
C TYR A 312 -15.98 25.47 2.71
N LYS A 313 -14.72 25.86 2.74
CA LYS A 313 -14.02 26.53 1.64
C LYS A 313 -12.58 26.05 1.49
N LEU A 314 -12.01 26.18 0.30
CA LEU A 314 -10.58 25.91 0.05
C LEU A 314 -9.74 27.13 0.43
N VAL A 315 -8.62 26.87 1.09
CA VAL A 315 -7.60 27.87 1.45
C VAL A 315 -6.21 27.29 1.25
N ARG A 316 -5.19 28.14 1.14
CA ARG A 316 -3.79 27.68 1.17
C ARG A 316 -3.43 27.15 2.57
N SER A 317 -2.85 25.97 2.64
CA SER A 317 -2.35 25.42 3.89
C SER A 317 -1.21 26.29 4.45
N LYS A 318 -1.01 26.23 5.76
CA LYS A 318 0.16 26.88 6.37
C LYS A 318 1.43 26.13 5.96
N THR A 319 2.44 26.87 5.56
CA THR A 319 3.76 26.33 5.22
C THR A 319 4.82 26.89 6.14
N ASN A 320 5.84 26.09 6.42
CA ASN A 320 7.00 26.54 7.17
C ASN A 320 8.03 27.16 6.24
N ARG A 321 8.79 28.11 6.76
CA ARG A 321 9.97 28.66 6.07
C ARG A 321 11.03 27.58 5.95
N ARG A 322 11.66 27.49 4.78
CA ARG A 322 12.81 26.63 4.52
C ARG A 322 13.91 27.42 3.82
N TRP A 323 15.11 26.93 3.88
CA TRP A 323 16.20 27.49 3.11
C TRP A 323 15.98 27.23 1.62
N SER A 324 16.25 28.22 0.78
CA SER A 324 16.29 28.07 -0.66
C SER A 324 17.56 27.33 -1.11
N ASN A 325 18.68 27.61 -0.40
CA ASN A 325 19.96 26.95 -0.55
C ASN A 325 20.59 26.79 0.84
N GLU A 326 20.71 25.57 1.34
CA GLU A 326 21.24 25.29 2.68
C GLU A 326 22.73 25.60 2.80
N GLN A 327 23.54 25.43 1.74
CA GLN A 327 24.97 25.71 1.75
C GLN A 327 25.24 27.19 1.84
N GLU A 328 24.56 28.01 1.04
CA GLU A 328 24.67 29.47 1.11
C GLU A 328 24.17 30.03 2.45
N ALA A 329 23.07 29.47 2.95
CA ALA A 329 22.54 29.83 4.27
C ALA A 329 23.52 29.49 5.39
N LEU A 330 24.19 28.33 5.33
CA LEU A 330 25.20 27.92 6.29
C LEU A 330 26.40 28.92 6.29
N GLN A 331 26.94 29.24 5.09
CA GLN A 331 28.03 30.16 4.95
C GLN A 331 27.69 31.57 5.45
N LEU A 332 26.47 32.02 5.19
CA LEU A 332 25.98 33.30 5.70
C LEU A 332 25.86 33.28 7.22
N MET A 333 25.24 32.25 7.78
CA MET A 333 25.08 32.13 9.25
C MET A 333 26.41 32.04 9.98
N GLN A 334 27.41 31.33 9.46
CA GLN A 334 28.75 31.25 10.04
C GLN A 334 29.49 32.63 10.05
N ARG A 335 29.12 33.54 9.14
CA ARG A 335 29.65 34.92 9.14
C ARG A 335 28.92 35.84 10.11
N LEU A 336 27.64 35.59 10.37
CA LEU A 336 26.77 36.48 11.14
C LEU A 336 26.71 36.14 12.62
N THR A 337 27.11 34.92 13.03
CA THR A 337 27.10 34.49 14.42
C THR A 337 28.18 33.47 14.72
N ASN A 338 28.68 33.49 15.98
CA ASN A 338 29.61 32.50 16.49
C ASN A 338 28.87 31.31 17.16
N GLU A 339 27.53 31.31 17.18
CA GLU A 339 26.77 30.23 17.76
C GLU A 339 26.76 28.98 16.84
N THR A 340 26.52 27.82 17.45
CA THR A 340 26.39 26.56 16.69
C THR A 340 25.11 26.59 15.88
N VAL A 341 25.24 26.72 14.56
CA VAL A 341 24.12 26.78 13.60
C VAL A 341 23.82 25.44 12.95
N VAL A 342 24.62 24.42 13.25
CA VAL A 342 24.45 23.04 12.77
C VAL A 342 24.61 22.07 13.95
N SER A 343 23.66 21.15 14.10
CA SER A 343 23.84 19.95 14.95
C SER A 343 24.04 18.75 14.05
N ASN A 344 22.98 18.10 13.59
CA ASN A 344 23.00 17.11 12.48
C ASN A 344 22.50 17.73 11.17
N LYS A 345 21.80 18.87 11.24
CA LYS A 345 21.29 19.66 10.09
C LYS A 345 21.40 21.14 10.44
N LEU A 346 21.45 21.99 9.41
CA LEU A 346 21.33 23.42 9.57
C LEU A 346 20.04 23.77 10.32
N ILE A 347 20.14 24.70 11.29
CA ILE A 347 18.96 25.19 12.03
C ILE A 347 17.92 25.79 11.06
N SER A 348 16.65 25.76 11.46
CA SER A 348 15.58 26.31 10.62
C SER A 348 15.69 27.85 10.48
N PRO A 349 15.15 28.43 9.38
CA PRO A 349 15.13 29.89 9.21
C PRO A 349 14.54 30.66 10.42
N THR A 350 13.51 30.10 11.05
CA THR A 350 12.88 30.69 12.24
C THR A 350 13.83 30.73 13.45
N GLN A 351 14.61 29.66 13.64
CA GLN A 351 15.61 29.59 14.69
C GLN A 351 16.77 30.58 14.42
N ALA A 352 17.21 30.68 13.15
CA ALA A 352 18.24 31.60 12.72
C ALA A 352 17.84 33.06 13.00
N ILE A 353 16.62 33.46 12.63
CA ILE A 353 16.11 34.83 12.94
C ILE A 353 16.05 35.06 14.43
N LYS A 354 15.68 34.06 15.24
CA LYS A 354 15.63 34.19 16.70
C LYS A 354 17.03 34.42 17.30
N ILE A 355 18.06 33.72 16.81
CA ILE A 355 19.46 33.87 17.25
C ILE A 355 20.00 35.25 16.87
N LEU A 356 19.75 35.67 15.63
CA LEU A 356 20.29 36.97 15.14
C LEU A 356 19.51 38.18 15.65
N GLY A 357 18.29 37.99 16.16
CA GLY A 357 17.40 39.07 16.60
C GLY A 357 16.82 39.93 15.47
N VAL A 358 17.29 39.73 14.23
CA VAL A 358 16.87 40.48 13.03
C VAL A 358 16.79 39.59 11.82
N GLU A 359 15.93 39.93 10.85
CA GLU A 359 15.84 39.33 9.54
C GLU A 359 16.52 40.23 8.51
N SER A 360 17.82 40.01 8.25
CA SER A 360 18.57 40.81 7.28
C SER A 360 18.10 40.56 5.85
N ASP A 361 18.34 41.52 4.93
CA ASP A 361 17.94 41.36 3.52
C ASP A 361 18.70 40.24 2.80
N GLU A 362 19.92 39.93 3.25
CA GLU A 362 20.67 38.77 2.75
C GLU A 362 20.03 37.46 3.21
N LEU A 363 19.59 37.37 4.47
CA LEU A 363 18.92 36.20 5.01
C LEU A 363 17.56 35.97 4.34
N LYS A 364 16.78 37.02 4.08
CA LYS A 364 15.49 36.96 3.38
C LYS A 364 15.60 36.32 2.01
N LYS A 365 16.68 36.58 1.25
CA LYS A 365 16.90 35.98 -0.09
C LYS A 365 17.07 34.47 -0.05
N LEU A 366 17.57 33.93 1.07
CA LEU A 366 17.80 32.49 1.28
C LEU A 366 16.61 31.79 1.92
N ILE A 367 15.62 32.54 2.42
CA ILE A 367 14.39 31.96 3.01
C ILE A 367 13.30 31.81 1.96
N LEU A 368 12.89 30.59 1.72
CA LEU A 368 11.75 30.28 0.88
C LEU A 368 10.54 29.96 1.76
N LYS A 369 9.42 30.63 1.52
CA LYS A 369 8.11 30.26 2.06
C LYS A 369 7.25 29.73 0.93
N PRO A 370 7.22 28.41 0.73
CA PRO A 370 6.45 27.83 -0.36
C PRO A 370 4.96 28.14 -0.20
N GLU A 371 4.24 28.23 -1.33
CA GLU A 371 2.78 28.29 -1.30
C GLU A 371 2.19 27.02 -0.68
N GLY A 372 1.23 27.21 0.23
CA GLY A 372 0.54 26.09 0.86
C GLY A 372 -0.38 25.36 -0.13
N ARG A 373 -0.50 24.05 0.02
CA ARG A 373 -1.47 23.28 -0.75
C ARG A 373 -2.90 23.73 -0.45
N PRO A 374 -3.84 23.63 -1.41
CA PRO A 374 -5.25 23.82 -1.12
C PRO A 374 -5.69 22.96 0.06
N THR A 375 -6.46 23.51 0.98
CA THR A 375 -6.94 22.82 2.18
C THR A 375 -8.37 23.25 2.46
N LEU A 376 -9.26 22.27 2.62
CA LEU A 376 -10.66 22.52 2.96
C LEU A 376 -10.79 22.86 4.45
N VAL A 377 -11.46 23.98 4.73
CA VAL A 377 -11.69 24.48 6.09
C VAL A 377 -13.12 25.01 6.23
N PRO A 378 -13.67 25.10 7.45
CA PRO A 378 -14.96 25.77 7.68
C PRO A 378 -14.96 27.19 7.11
N VAL A 379 -16.10 27.66 6.66
CA VAL A 379 -16.25 29.05 6.14
C VAL A 379 -15.86 30.11 7.16
N SER A 380 -15.94 29.80 8.46
CA SER A 380 -15.50 30.65 9.56
C SER A 380 -13.98 30.84 9.67
N ASP A 381 -13.16 30.07 8.96
CA ASP A 381 -11.71 30.23 8.95
C ASP A 381 -11.32 31.60 8.36
N ARG A 382 -10.33 32.27 8.98
CA ARG A 382 -9.92 33.63 8.63
C ARG A 382 -9.08 33.73 7.34
N ARG A 383 -8.61 32.61 6.80
CA ARG A 383 -7.81 32.60 5.56
C ARG A 383 -8.69 32.90 4.36
N ALA A 384 -8.09 33.57 3.36
CA ALA A 384 -8.78 33.85 2.10
C ALA A 384 -9.13 32.56 1.37
N GLU A 385 -10.33 32.52 0.82
CA GLU A 385 -10.76 31.45 -0.06
C GLU A 385 -9.96 31.47 -1.36
N ILE A 386 -9.65 30.29 -1.89
CA ILE A 386 -9.04 30.12 -3.21
C ILE A 386 -10.03 29.48 -4.17
N ASN A 387 -10.02 29.92 -5.43
CA ASN A 387 -10.78 29.30 -6.48
C ASN A 387 -10.03 28.11 -7.04
N ALA A 388 -10.58 26.90 -6.93
CA ALA A 388 -9.95 25.68 -7.44
C ALA A 388 -9.73 25.71 -8.97
N LEU A 389 -10.48 26.54 -9.70
CA LEU A 389 -10.43 26.68 -11.15
C LEU A 389 -9.53 27.85 -11.62
N GLU A 390 -8.91 28.58 -10.71
CA GLU A 390 -7.99 29.68 -11.06
C GLU A 390 -6.72 29.10 -11.72
N GLY A 391 -6.60 29.27 -13.04
CA GLY A 391 -5.49 28.76 -13.85
C GLY A 391 -5.87 27.74 -14.92
N PHE A 392 -7.11 27.26 -14.95
CA PHE A 392 -7.62 26.47 -16.07
C PHE A 392 -8.26 27.40 -17.12
N GLN A 393 -7.67 27.49 -18.31
CA GLN A 393 -8.33 28.08 -19.46
C GLN A 393 -9.43 27.12 -19.91
N VAL A 394 -10.68 27.60 -19.90
CA VAL A 394 -11.79 26.89 -20.53
C VAL A 394 -11.51 26.81 -22.03
N ILE A 395 -11.21 25.64 -22.54
CA ILE A 395 -11.19 25.39 -23.97
C ILE A 395 -12.66 25.28 -24.39
N GLU A 396 -13.22 26.36 -24.87
CA GLU A 396 -14.50 26.32 -25.58
C GLU A 396 -14.35 25.41 -26.82
N LYS A 397 -15.24 24.40 -26.90
CA LYS A 397 -15.35 23.49 -28.05
C LYS A 397 -16.16 24.12 -29.15
#